data_593ee97f782b149cbf66dce1a144abed
#
_entry.id   593ee97f782b149cbf66dce1a144abed
#
_cell.length_a   1.000
_cell.length_b   1.000
_cell.length_c   1.000
_cell.angle_alpha   90.00
_cell.angle_beta   90.00
_cell.angle_gamma   90.00
#
_symmetry.space_group_name_H-M   'P 1'
#
loop_
_entity.id
_entity.type
_entity.pdbx_description
1 polymer ?
#
loop_
_entity_poly.entity_id
_entity_poly.type
_entity_poly.pdbx_seq_one_letter_code
_entity_poly.pdbx_strand_id
1 'polypeptide(L)'
;MKIRVLIPAFAACLAFTAANAVEFQRWKTADGVTITLVERHELPIVNMQITFKGAGRVAEHKPDLAAFTATMLPSGTEKYGEEALRDESNRIGVTVSTAAGPENTTISFASLSRRQNLSDGLKLVNQIIAHPKFDPAVLIRTKGQALTSLKQSLSDPGFLAGRAVTLLNYGSHPYANSARSSEDSINGITLEDLAQFHRSHYAKNNAYVAIVGDIDRRQAEKTAAAVLEGLPAQAAARTEIPEIPDNAGRRQDIPFDGKEQASVVMGLPLIVRQDPDRYALAVGNYILGGGGFDSRLMKKLRDEKGLVYGVSSSLSPMTRKGPFSIAFSTKKDSAEDALAAARTVLADFIAEGPTEAELKQAKDNIVGSFSMTFDTNAKTVAIAANVGANDLPLDYYDTYTAHIEAVTAEQVREVWRRRLNPQELNVVVVGKGGR
;
A
#
# COMPACT_ATOMS: atom_id res chain seq x y z
N MET A 1 44.61 -8.00 65.76
CA MET A 1 44.40 -6.81 64.89
C MET A 1 43.78 -7.34 63.57
N LYS A 2 42.46 -7.29 63.44
CA LYS A 2 41.76 -7.82 62.25
C LYS A 2 41.40 -6.62 61.35
N ILE A 3 42.05 -6.54 60.19
CA ILE A 3 41.79 -5.54 59.15
C ILE A 3 40.54 -5.97 58.41
N ARG A 4 39.45 -5.15 58.46
CA ARG A 4 38.28 -5.30 57.64
C ARG A 4 38.49 -4.47 56.36
N VAL A 5 38.57 -5.16 55.23
CA VAL A 5 38.57 -4.56 53.91
C VAL A 5 37.11 -4.31 53.49
N LEU A 6 36.73 -3.02 53.38
CA LEU A 6 35.46 -2.60 52.76
C LEU A 6 35.68 -2.59 51.23
N ILE A 7 34.91 -3.41 50.51
CA ILE A 7 34.77 -3.34 49.04
C ILE A 7 33.57 -2.42 48.74
N PRO A 8 33.74 -1.30 48.02
CA PRO A 8 32.59 -0.51 47.58
C PRO A 8 31.91 -1.22 46.40
N ALA A 9 30.62 -1.55 46.55
CA ALA A 9 29.78 -2.01 45.48
C ALA A 9 29.51 -0.86 44.50
N PHE A 10 30.11 -0.90 43.33
CA PHE A 10 29.82 0.01 42.22
C PHE A 10 28.51 -0.47 41.56
N ALA A 11 27.38 0.14 41.90
CA ALA A 11 26.12 -0.05 41.18
C ALA A 11 26.24 0.64 39.82
N ALA A 12 26.57 -0.10 38.79
CA ALA A 12 26.46 0.35 37.42
C ALA A 12 24.96 0.48 37.06
N CYS A 13 24.45 1.72 37.09
CA CYS A 13 23.19 2.05 36.44
C CYS A 13 23.36 1.83 34.94
N LEU A 14 22.91 0.69 34.43
CA LEU A 14 22.63 0.49 33.03
C LEU A 14 21.47 1.44 32.66
N ALA A 15 21.80 2.65 32.20
CA ALA A 15 20.87 3.47 31.46
C ALA A 15 20.54 2.70 30.18
N PHE A 16 19.42 2.01 30.16
CA PHE A 16 18.80 1.61 28.90
C PHE A 16 18.49 2.90 28.16
N THR A 17 19.28 3.21 27.16
CA THR A 17 18.89 4.17 26.14
C THR A 17 17.63 3.60 25.50
N ALA A 18 16.46 4.14 25.88
CA ALA A 18 15.23 3.90 25.17
C ALA A 18 15.56 4.14 23.69
N ALA A 19 15.41 3.13 22.86
CA ALA A 19 15.44 3.30 21.42
C ALA A 19 14.47 4.44 21.12
N ASN A 20 14.96 5.52 20.48
CA ASN A 20 14.14 6.69 20.24
C ASN A 20 12.90 6.26 19.48
N ALA A 21 11.76 6.17 20.19
CA ALA A 21 10.45 5.98 19.59
C ALA A 21 10.26 7.12 18.57
N VAL A 22 9.72 6.81 17.38
CA VAL A 22 9.47 7.82 16.36
C VAL A 22 8.33 8.70 16.85
N GLU A 23 8.61 9.93 17.23
CA GLU A 23 7.60 10.85 17.76
C GLU A 23 6.77 11.44 16.63
N PHE A 24 5.51 11.02 16.55
CA PHE A 24 4.53 11.57 15.62
C PHE A 24 3.80 12.76 16.25
N GLN A 25 3.86 13.90 15.58
CA GLN A 25 3.04 15.07 15.90
C GLN A 25 1.93 15.17 14.87
N ARG A 26 0.67 15.35 15.27
CA ARG A 26 -0.46 15.53 14.35
C ARG A 26 -1.36 16.66 14.79
N TRP A 27 -1.74 17.52 13.85
CA TRP A 27 -2.69 18.60 14.08
C TRP A 27 -3.45 18.94 12.81
N LYS A 28 -4.49 19.73 12.95
CA LYS A 28 -5.28 20.24 11.84
C LYS A 28 -5.12 21.75 11.73
N THR A 29 -4.88 22.27 10.53
CA THR A 29 -4.80 23.69 10.26
C THR A 29 -6.18 24.31 10.20
N ALA A 30 -6.26 25.66 10.24
CA ALA A 30 -7.52 26.40 10.09
C ALA A 30 -8.22 26.11 8.75
N ASP A 31 -7.46 25.84 7.68
CA ASP A 31 -7.95 25.50 6.34
C ASP A 31 -8.45 24.04 6.24
N GLY A 32 -8.36 23.27 7.33
CA GLY A 32 -8.82 21.90 7.39
C GLY A 32 -7.80 20.83 6.96
N VAL A 33 -6.56 21.21 6.63
CA VAL A 33 -5.47 20.29 6.28
C VAL A 33 -4.98 19.56 7.53
N THR A 34 -4.88 18.24 7.48
CA THR A 34 -4.24 17.47 8.54
C THR A 34 -2.75 17.33 8.25
N ILE A 35 -1.90 17.75 9.18
CA ILE A 35 -0.44 17.61 9.09
C ILE A 35 0.02 16.55 10.09
N THR A 36 0.90 15.64 9.64
CA THR A 36 1.62 14.70 10.49
C THR A 36 3.12 14.95 10.31
N LEU A 37 3.84 15.23 11.39
CA LEU A 37 5.25 15.59 11.40
C LEU A 37 6.05 14.57 12.21
N VAL A 38 7.23 14.24 11.70
CA VAL A 38 8.33 13.60 12.44
C VAL A 38 9.59 14.45 12.22
N GLU A 39 10.08 15.09 13.27
CA GLU A 39 11.32 15.88 13.22
C GLU A 39 12.54 14.96 13.26
N ARG A 40 13.44 15.12 12.28
CA ARG A 40 14.71 14.39 12.18
C ARG A 40 15.79 15.32 11.61
N HIS A 41 16.75 15.71 12.45
CA HIS A 41 17.76 16.72 12.13
C HIS A 41 19.13 16.12 11.77
N GLU A 42 19.26 14.79 11.68
CA GLU A 42 20.53 14.12 11.41
C GLU A 42 21.03 14.34 9.97
N LEU A 43 20.09 14.51 9.04
CA LEU A 43 20.38 14.78 7.63
C LEU A 43 19.61 16.02 7.16
N PRO A 44 20.24 16.88 6.34
CA PRO A 44 19.59 18.09 5.83
C PRO A 44 18.60 17.76 4.69
N ILE A 45 17.62 16.90 4.96
CA ILE A 45 16.66 16.39 3.99
C ILE A 45 15.25 16.50 4.56
N VAL A 46 14.31 16.93 3.74
CA VAL A 46 12.87 16.90 4.02
C VAL A 46 12.18 15.98 3.02
N ASN A 47 11.48 14.98 3.54
CA ASN A 47 10.56 14.15 2.78
C ASN A 47 9.12 14.54 3.12
N MET A 48 8.28 14.67 2.12
CA MET A 48 6.86 14.98 2.28
C MET A 48 6.01 14.04 1.43
N GLN A 49 4.88 13.63 1.97
CA GLN A 49 3.84 12.93 1.22
C GLN A 49 2.51 13.63 1.42
N ILE A 50 1.89 14.04 0.34
CA ILE A 50 0.54 14.59 0.32
C ILE A 50 -0.39 13.48 -0.15
N THR A 51 -1.42 13.20 0.64
CA THR A 51 -2.46 12.21 0.33
C THR A 51 -3.78 12.93 0.15
N PHE A 52 -4.35 12.87 -1.04
CA PHE A 52 -5.72 13.32 -1.31
C PHE A 52 -6.68 12.15 -1.10
N LYS A 53 -7.35 12.14 0.05
CA LYS A 53 -8.27 11.07 0.46
C LYS A 53 -9.51 11.06 -0.40
N GLY A 54 -9.88 9.89 -0.92
CA GLY A 54 -11.02 9.75 -1.82
C GLY A 54 -10.76 10.19 -3.26
N ALA A 55 -9.52 10.55 -3.61
CA ALA A 55 -9.11 10.90 -4.97
C ALA A 55 -8.44 9.73 -5.71
N GLY A 56 -8.66 8.50 -5.25
CA GLY A 56 -8.15 7.28 -5.88
C GLY A 56 -9.12 6.70 -6.89
N ARG A 57 -8.88 5.43 -7.24
CA ARG A 57 -9.70 4.70 -8.23
C ARG A 57 -11.16 4.54 -7.82
N VAL A 58 -11.49 4.64 -6.53
CA VAL A 58 -12.88 4.64 -6.03
C VAL A 58 -13.70 5.85 -6.50
N ALA A 59 -13.05 6.93 -6.91
CA ALA A 59 -13.70 8.14 -7.40
C ALA A 59 -13.89 8.16 -8.92
N GLU A 60 -13.38 7.15 -9.63
CA GLU A 60 -13.41 7.10 -11.10
C GLU A 60 -14.81 6.82 -11.63
N HIS A 61 -15.26 7.63 -12.55
CA HIS A 61 -16.42 7.31 -13.40
C HIS A 61 -16.03 6.58 -14.70
N LYS A 62 -14.74 6.57 -15.04
CA LYS A 62 -14.11 5.78 -16.11
C LYS A 62 -12.90 5.07 -15.51
N PRO A 63 -12.69 3.75 -15.74
CA PRO A 63 -11.47 3.08 -15.33
C PRO A 63 -10.22 3.81 -15.81
N ASP A 64 -9.17 3.78 -15.00
CA ASP A 64 -7.86 4.42 -15.23
C ASP A 64 -7.80 5.95 -15.05
N LEU A 65 -8.93 6.65 -14.90
CA LEU A 65 -8.94 8.12 -14.87
C LEU A 65 -8.09 8.71 -13.74
N ALA A 66 -8.17 8.16 -12.52
CA ALA A 66 -7.34 8.63 -11.40
C ALA A 66 -5.85 8.41 -11.67
N ALA A 67 -5.50 7.25 -12.25
CA ALA A 67 -4.12 6.92 -12.60
C ALA A 67 -3.57 7.85 -13.68
N PHE A 68 -4.35 8.11 -14.73
CA PHE A 68 -3.95 9.06 -15.79
C PHE A 68 -3.81 10.48 -15.23
N THR A 69 -4.76 10.94 -14.39
CA THR A 69 -4.66 12.26 -13.76
C THR A 69 -3.38 12.36 -12.94
N ALA A 70 -3.11 11.39 -12.05
CA ALA A 70 -1.89 11.39 -11.25
C ALA A 70 -0.61 11.37 -12.13
N THR A 71 -0.56 10.52 -13.15
CA THR A 71 0.59 10.40 -14.07
C THR A 71 0.86 11.69 -14.82
N MET A 72 -0.18 12.42 -15.19
CA MET A 72 -0.04 13.65 -15.98
C MET A 72 0.21 14.91 -15.16
N LEU A 73 0.03 14.89 -13.82
CA LEU A 73 0.36 16.05 -12.98
C LEU A 73 1.79 16.56 -13.19
N PRO A 74 2.85 15.72 -13.13
CA PRO A 74 4.22 16.16 -13.33
C PRO A 74 4.63 16.27 -14.81
N SER A 75 3.70 16.15 -15.75
CA SER A 75 4.01 16.20 -17.18
C SER A 75 3.89 17.59 -17.81
N GLY A 76 3.64 18.59 -17.00
CA GLY A 76 3.56 20.00 -17.39
C GLY A 76 2.67 20.80 -16.47
N THR A 77 2.93 22.10 -16.38
CA THR A 77 2.19 23.05 -15.57
C THR A 77 1.87 24.29 -16.41
N GLU A 78 1.05 25.19 -15.88
CA GLU A 78 0.80 26.47 -16.56
C GLU A 78 2.12 27.24 -16.82
N LYS A 79 3.12 27.07 -15.95
CA LYS A 79 4.40 27.79 -16.03
C LYS A 79 5.49 27.01 -16.79
N TYR A 80 5.50 25.70 -16.70
CA TYR A 80 6.58 24.86 -17.24
C TYR A 80 6.01 23.79 -18.17
N GLY A 81 6.56 23.65 -19.37
CA GLY A 81 6.39 22.44 -20.17
C GLY A 81 7.12 21.25 -19.53
N GLU A 82 6.87 20.04 -20.00
CA GLU A 82 7.40 18.79 -19.42
C GLU A 82 8.93 18.78 -19.28
N GLU A 83 9.65 19.18 -20.33
CA GLU A 83 11.13 19.21 -20.31
C GLU A 83 11.65 20.26 -19.32
N ALA A 84 11.13 21.48 -19.37
CA ALA A 84 11.51 22.56 -18.47
C ALA A 84 11.20 22.22 -17.00
N LEU A 85 10.10 21.51 -16.73
CA LEU A 85 9.74 21.06 -15.39
C LEU A 85 10.74 20.02 -14.87
N ARG A 86 11.14 19.08 -15.71
CA ARG A 86 12.16 18.08 -15.37
C ARG A 86 13.53 18.73 -15.13
N ASP A 87 13.95 19.64 -16.00
CA ASP A 87 15.23 20.33 -15.87
C ASP A 87 15.27 21.20 -14.61
N GLU A 88 14.18 21.87 -14.29
CA GLU A 88 14.05 22.64 -13.05
C GLU A 88 14.09 21.74 -11.81
N SER A 89 13.42 20.59 -11.83
CA SER A 89 13.49 19.59 -10.75
C SER A 89 14.93 19.14 -10.51
N ASN A 90 15.67 18.83 -11.59
CA ASN A 90 17.08 18.43 -11.53
C ASN A 90 17.96 19.57 -11.00
N ARG A 91 17.76 20.80 -11.48
CA ARG A 91 18.52 21.99 -11.06
C ARG A 91 18.37 22.26 -9.56
N ILE A 92 17.15 22.13 -9.03
CA ILE A 92 16.87 22.34 -7.61
C ILE A 92 17.33 21.14 -6.77
N GLY A 93 17.43 19.93 -7.37
CA GLY A 93 17.72 18.68 -6.68
C GLY A 93 16.52 18.14 -5.91
N VAL A 94 15.32 18.21 -6.51
CA VAL A 94 14.09 17.68 -5.94
C VAL A 94 13.57 16.48 -6.72
N THR A 95 12.95 15.56 -5.99
CA THR A 95 12.23 14.42 -6.58
C THR A 95 10.76 14.56 -6.29
N VAL A 96 9.93 14.42 -7.32
CA VAL A 96 8.47 14.40 -7.21
C VAL A 96 7.95 13.15 -7.88
N SER A 97 7.09 12.41 -7.19
CA SER A 97 6.38 11.26 -7.75
C SER A 97 4.91 11.30 -7.37
N THR A 98 4.08 10.80 -8.26
CA THR A 98 2.61 10.81 -8.11
C THR A 98 2.07 9.40 -8.37
N ALA A 99 1.08 8.99 -7.59
CA ALA A 99 0.46 7.67 -7.76
C ALA A 99 -1.01 7.70 -7.32
N ALA A 100 -1.89 7.11 -8.12
CA ALA A 100 -3.27 6.84 -7.72
C ALA A 100 -3.41 5.40 -7.22
N GLY A 101 -3.69 5.27 -5.93
CA GLY A 101 -4.05 3.99 -5.30
C GLY A 101 -5.55 3.67 -5.45
N PRO A 102 -5.99 2.59 -4.82
CA PRO A 102 -7.42 2.25 -4.82
C PRO A 102 -8.30 3.37 -4.24
N GLU A 103 -7.93 3.96 -3.12
CA GLU A 103 -8.76 4.93 -2.38
C GLU A 103 -8.27 6.37 -2.47
N ASN A 104 -6.97 6.58 -2.66
CA ASN A 104 -6.34 7.89 -2.54
C ASN A 104 -5.36 8.13 -3.68
N THR A 105 -5.09 9.38 -3.98
CA THR A 105 -3.91 9.79 -4.75
C THR A 105 -2.84 10.32 -3.79
N THR A 106 -1.60 9.93 -4.03
CA THR A 106 -0.43 10.37 -3.26
C THR A 106 0.55 11.12 -4.14
N ILE A 107 1.16 12.17 -3.56
CA ILE A 107 2.24 12.92 -4.18
C ILE A 107 3.39 12.93 -3.18
N SER A 108 4.51 12.36 -3.56
CA SER A 108 5.71 12.29 -2.74
C SER A 108 6.75 13.28 -3.23
N PHE A 109 7.41 13.95 -2.31
CA PHE A 109 8.38 14.97 -2.55
C PHE A 109 9.60 14.76 -1.63
N ALA A 110 10.79 14.96 -2.17
CA ALA A 110 12.03 14.97 -1.40
C ALA A 110 12.92 16.16 -1.85
N SER A 111 13.50 16.85 -0.88
CA SER A 111 14.39 17.99 -1.10
C SER A 111 15.42 18.10 0.02
N LEU A 112 16.50 18.82 -0.25
CA LEU A 112 17.35 19.32 0.83
C LEU A 112 16.58 20.34 1.69
N SER A 113 16.84 20.36 3.01
CA SER A 113 16.24 21.32 3.96
C SER A 113 16.81 22.75 3.81
N ARG A 114 17.89 22.91 3.03
CA ARG A 114 18.48 24.23 2.75
C ARG A 114 17.40 25.16 2.22
N ARG A 115 17.33 26.37 2.81
CA ARG A 115 16.26 27.35 2.58
C ARG A 115 15.90 27.55 1.10
N GLN A 116 16.92 27.70 0.22
CA GLN A 116 16.69 27.95 -1.21
C GLN A 116 16.13 26.70 -1.90
N ASN A 117 16.73 25.52 -1.69
CA ASN A 117 16.28 24.27 -2.29
C ASN A 117 14.84 23.94 -1.87
N LEU A 118 14.55 24.02 -0.57
CA LEU A 118 13.21 23.73 -0.06
C LEU A 118 12.20 24.74 -0.61
N SER A 119 12.49 26.06 -0.56
CA SER A 119 11.57 27.11 -1.07
C SER A 119 11.27 26.93 -2.56
N ASP A 120 12.29 26.68 -3.38
CA ASP A 120 12.09 26.53 -4.84
C ASP A 120 11.40 25.19 -5.14
N GLY A 121 11.75 24.12 -4.41
CA GLY A 121 11.08 22.83 -4.51
C GLY A 121 9.60 22.90 -4.17
N LEU A 122 9.21 23.61 -3.11
CA LEU A 122 7.82 23.80 -2.72
C LEU A 122 7.01 24.55 -3.79
N LYS A 123 7.60 25.59 -4.41
CA LYS A 123 6.97 26.28 -5.55
C LYS A 123 6.75 25.36 -6.74
N LEU A 124 7.74 24.50 -7.02
CA LEU A 124 7.64 23.54 -8.12
C LEU A 124 6.54 22.50 -7.87
N VAL A 125 6.49 21.94 -6.66
CA VAL A 125 5.44 20.97 -6.27
C VAL A 125 4.06 21.63 -6.29
N ASN A 126 3.95 22.87 -5.82
CA ASN A 126 2.69 23.64 -5.92
C ASN A 126 2.23 23.78 -7.37
N GLN A 127 3.15 24.13 -8.32
CA GLN A 127 2.82 24.19 -9.73
C GLN A 127 2.27 22.84 -10.26
N ILE A 128 2.88 21.73 -9.85
CA ILE A 128 2.44 20.37 -10.24
C ILE A 128 1.04 20.06 -9.67
N ILE A 129 0.78 20.44 -8.42
CA ILE A 129 -0.45 20.06 -7.71
C ILE A 129 -1.61 20.99 -8.04
N ALA A 130 -1.37 22.30 -8.00
CA ALA A 130 -2.44 23.31 -8.09
C ALA A 130 -2.65 23.86 -9.51
N HIS A 131 -1.61 23.79 -10.36
CA HIS A 131 -1.60 24.38 -11.70
C HIS A 131 -1.15 23.42 -12.80
N PRO A 132 -1.64 22.15 -12.80
CA PRO A 132 -1.27 21.22 -13.84
C PRO A 132 -1.82 21.65 -15.20
N LYS A 133 -1.02 21.48 -16.25
CA LYS A 133 -1.46 21.64 -17.63
C LYS A 133 -1.52 20.28 -18.30
N PHE A 134 -2.72 19.79 -18.56
CA PHE A 134 -2.92 18.55 -19.28
C PHE A 134 -2.71 18.78 -20.80
N ASP A 135 -1.53 18.44 -21.28
CA ASP A 135 -1.14 18.66 -22.68
C ASP A 135 -1.69 17.55 -23.59
N PRO A 136 -2.32 17.87 -24.73
CA PRO A 136 -2.85 16.87 -25.67
C PRO A 136 -1.81 15.89 -26.20
N ALA A 137 -0.60 16.36 -26.52
CA ALA A 137 0.46 15.49 -27.05
C ALA A 137 0.99 14.52 -25.98
N VAL A 138 1.07 14.99 -24.73
CA VAL A 138 1.41 14.15 -23.58
C VAL A 138 0.33 13.10 -23.34
N LEU A 139 -0.95 13.47 -23.39
CA LEU A 139 -2.04 12.51 -23.24
C LEU A 139 -2.00 11.41 -24.30
N ILE A 140 -1.78 11.76 -25.57
CA ILE A 140 -1.64 10.80 -26.67
C ILE A 140 -0.50 9.81 -26.38
N ARG A 141 0.66 10.32 -26.00
CA ARG A 141 1.83 9.48 -25.66
C ARG A 141 1.55 8.60 -24.46
N THR A 142 0.95 9.14 -23.39
CA THR A 142 0.62 8.39 -22.18
C THR A 142 -0.37 7.26 -22.46
N LYS A 143 -1.37 7.50 -23.30
CA LYS A 143 -2.29 6.46 -23.79
C LYS A 143 -1.54 5.36 -24.54
N GLY A 144 -0.66 5.71 -25.46
CA GLY A 144 0.16 4.74 -26.21
C GLY A 144 1.01 3.86 -25.28
N GLN A 145 1.62 4.45 -24.26
CA GLN A 145 2.38 3.71 -23.25
C GLN A 145 1.47 2.80 -22.41
N ALA A 146 0.31 3.29 -21.97
CA ALA A 146 -0.66 2.51 -21.19
C ALA A 146 -1.21 1.32 -22.01
N LEU A 147 -1.56 1.51 -23.26
CA LEU A 147 -2.02 0.45 -24.17
C LEU A 147 -0.94 -0.62 -24.37
N THR A 148 0.31 -0.20 -24.57
CA THR A 148 1.44 -1.13 -24.69
C THR A 148 1.63 -1.93 -23.42
N SER A 149 1.60 -1.28 -22.26
CA SER A 149 1.71 -1.92 -20.96
C SER A 149 0.55 -2.89 -20.68
N LEU A 150 -0.69 -2.48 -21.01
CA LEU A 150 -1.87 -3.34 -20.85
C LEU A 150 -1.75 -4.59 -21.74
N LYS A 151 -1.37 -4.43 -23.00
CA LYS A 151 -1.15 -5.55 -23.95
C LYS A 151 -0.10 -6.52 -23.43
N GLN A 152 1.02 -6.00 -22.92
CA GLN A 152 2.06 -6.81 -22.30
C GLN A 152 1.55 -7.55 -21.06
N SER A 153 0.83 -6.86 -20.19
CA SER A 153 0.24 -7.46 -18.97
C SER A 153 -0.79 -8.55 -19.31
N LEU A 154 -1.60 -8.36 -20.34
CA LEU A 154 -2.56 -9.37 -20.82
C LEU A 154 -1.89 -10.63 -21.39
N SER A 155 -0.58 -10.62 -21.67
CA SER A 155 0.20 -11.80 -22.04
C SER A 155 0.83 -12.52 -20.83
N ASP A 156 0.53 -12.09 -19.61
CA ASP A 156 0.98 -12.71 -18.37
C ASP A 156 -0.17 -13.43 -17.65
N PRO A 157 -0.07 -14.77 -17.45
CA PRO A 157 -1.12 -15.54 -16.77
C PRO A 157 -1.36 -15.11 -15.32
N GLY A 158 -0.33 -14.64 -14.61
CA GLY A 158 -0.44 -14.15 -13.24
C GLY A 158 -1.26 -12.86 -13.17
N PHE A 159 -1.02 -11.93 -14.08
CA PHE A 159 -1.82 -10.71 -14.21
C PHE A 159 -3.29 -11.04 -14.52
N LEU A 160 -3.56 -11.95 -15.46
CA LEU A 160 -4.91 -12.36 -15.80
C LEU A 160 -5.62 -13.00 -14.61
N ALA A 161 -4.94 -13.87 -13.86
CA ALA A 161 -5.50 -14.50 -12.67
C ALA A 161 -5.82 -13.47 -11.57
N GLY A 162 -4.91 -12.55 -11.28
CA GLY A 162 -5.12 -11.46 -10.32
C GLY A 162 -6.26 -10.52 -10.71
N ARG A 163 -6.33 -10.17 -12.01
CA ARG A 163 -7.42 -9.37 -12.59
C ARG A 163 -8.77 -10.07 -12.44
N ALA A 164 -8.85 -11.33 -12.82
CA ALA A 164 -10.09 -12.09 -12.79
C ALA A 164 -10.59 -12.32 -11.35
N VAL A 165 -9.71 -12.68 -10.39
CA VAL A 165 -10.12 -12.85 -9.00
C VAL A 165 -10.58 -11.52 -8.38
N THR A 166 -9.99 -10.39 -8.77
CA THR A 166 -10.44 -9.06 -8.34
C THR A 166 -11.86 -8.77 -8.83
N LEU A 167 -12.18 -9.12 -10.08
CA LEU A 167 -13.52 -8.99 -10.63
C LEU A 167 -14.51 -9.95 -9.95
N LEU A 168 -14.11 -11.18 -9.62
CA LEU A 168 -14.95 -12.12 -8.86
C LEU A 168 -15.23 -11.60 -7.45
N ASN A 169 -14.20 -11.07 -6.76
CA ASN A 169 -14.33 -10.59 -5.39
C ASN A 169 -15.22 -9.35 -5.28
N TYR A 170 -15.04 -8.40 -6.18
CA TYR A 170 -15.64 -7.08 -6.03
C TYR A 170 -16.78 -6.77 -7.03
N GLY A 171 -16.95 -7.56 -8.08
CA GLY A 171 -18.03 -7.39 -9.06
C GLY A 171 -18.04 -5.96 -9.63
N SER A 172 -19.15 -5.23 -9.44
CA SER A 172 -19.29 -3.83 -9.87
C SER A 172 -18.72 -2.79 -8.89
N HIS A 173 -18.27 -3.22 -7.70
CA HIS A 173 -17.71 -2.33 -6.69
C HIS A 173 -16.45 -1.58 -7.20
N PRO A 174 -16.23 -0.30 -6.81
CA PRO A 174 -15.11 0.51 -7.28
C PRO A 174 -13.71 -0.08 -7.02
N TYR A 175 -13.56 -0.96 -6.03
CA TYR A 175 -12.28 -1.67 -5.82
C TYR A 175 -11.86 -2.57 -6.98
N ALA A 176 -12.78 -2.90 -7.89
CA ALA A 176 -12.46 -3.61 -9.12
C ALA A 176 -12.10 -2.67 -10.31
N ASN A 177 -12.08 -1.34 -10.14
CA ASN A 177 -11.86 -0.43 -11.26
C ASN A 177 -10.53 -0.70 -11.99
N SER A 178 -9.43 -0.96 -11.27
CA SER A 178 -8.15 -1.32 -11.90
C SER A 178 -8.23 -2.60 -12.75
N ALA A 179 -9.07 -3.54 -12.36
CA ALA A 179 -9.29 -4.78 -13.10
C ALA A 179 -10.20 -4.60 -14.33
N ARG A 180 -10.83 -3.43 -14.50
CA ARG A 180 -11.66 -3.08 -15.66
C ARG A 180 -10.92 -2.29 -16.73
N SER A 181 -9.63 -1.99 -16.50
CA SER A 181 -8.81 -1.32 -17.52
C SER A 181 -8.91 -2.06 -18.86
N SER A 182 -9.14 -1.33 -19.93
CA SER A 182 -9.32 -1.85 -21.29
C SER A 182 -8.81 -0.85 -22.30
N GLU A 183 -8.66 -1.30 -23.55
CA GLU A 183 -8.33 -0.39 -24.65
C GLU A 183 -9.36 0.74 -24.78
N ASP A 184 -10.65 0.41 -24.65
CA ASP A 184 -11.75 1.39 -24.72
C ASP A 184 -11.69 2.38 -23.57
N SER A 185 -11.44 1.92 -22.31
CA SER A 185 -11.34 2.82 -21.16
C SER A 185 -10.18 3.80 -21.33
N ILE A 186 -9.01 3.31 -21.73
CA ILE A 186 -7.80 4.13 -21.96
C ILE A 186 -8.05 5.15 -23.09
N ASN A 187 -8.57 4.71 -24.23
CA ASN A 187 -8.85 5.59 -25.35
C ASN A 187 -9.96 6.60 -25.05
N GLY A 188 -10.93 6.23 -24.20
CA GLY A 188 -12.04 7.06 -23.79
C GLY A 188 -11.72 8.20 -22.80
N ILE A 189 -10.50 8.26 -22.25
CA ILE A 189 -10.09 9.36 -21.35
C ILE A 189 -9.82 10.62 -22.16
N THR A 190 -10.40 11.73 -21.74
CA THR A 190 -10.24 13.05 -22.40
C THR A 190 -9.47 14.02 -21.49
N LEU A 191 -8.98 15.12 -22.05
CA LEU A 191 -8.38 16.22 -21.27
C LEU A 191 -9.38 16.82 -20.28
N GLU A 192 -10.66 16.92 -20.67
CA GLU A 192 -11.70 17.44 -19.78
C GLU A 192 -11.97 16.49 -18.62
N ASP A 193 -11.96 15.17 -18.84
CA ASP A 193 -12.06 14.18 -17.75
C ASP A 193 -10.96 14.38 -16.71
N LEU A 194 -9.69 14.56 -17.16
CA LEU A 194 -8.54 14.79 -16.27
C LEU A 194 -8.70 16.09 -15.48
N ALA A 195 -9.03 17.17 -16.18
CA ALA A 195 -9.20 18.48 -15.57
C ALA A 195 -10.37 18.49 -14.58
N GLN A 196 -11.49 17.85 -14.91
CA GLN A 196 -12.64 17.73 -14.04
C GLN A 196 -12.34 16.87 -12.81
N PHE A 197 -11.66 15.71 -13.00
CA PHE A 197 -11.26 14.85 -11.88
C PHE A 197 -10.35 15.60 -10.92
N HIS A 198 -9.35 16.31 -11.45
CA HIS A 198 -8.45 17.14 -10.64
C HIS A 198 -9.24 18.21 -9.85
N ARG A 199 -10.04 19.05 -10.52
CA ARG A 199 -10.83 20.12 -9.86
C ARG A 199 -11.78 19.58 -8.79
N SER A 200 -12.31 18.37 -8.98
CA SER A 200 -13.33 17.81 -8.09
C SER A 200 -12.75 17.11 -6.86
N HIS A 201 -11.53 16.55 -6.94
CA HIS A 201 -11.00 15.66 -5.92
C HIS A 201 -9.72 16.15 -5.25
N TYR A 202 -9.05 17.19 -5.78
CA TYR A 202 -7.84 17.73 -5.17
C TYR A 202 -8.17 19.02 -4.45
N ALA A 203 -8.34 18.97 -3.13
CA ALA A 203 -8.73 20.10 -2.30
C ALA A 203 -8.07 20.06 -0.92
N LYS A 204 -8.06 21.19 -0.21
CA LYS A 204 -7.42 21.31 1.10
C LYS A 204 -8.07 20.42 2.16
N ASN A 205 -9.41 20.33 2.17
CA ASN A 205 -10.16 19.58 3.19
C ASN A 205 -10.00 18.06 3.14
N ASN A 206 -9.52 17.51 2.02
CA ASN A 206 -9.19 16.09 1.89
C ASN A 206 -7.69 15.83 1.71
N ALA A 207 -6.85 16.86 1.89
CA ALA A 207 -5.40 16.76 1.87
C ALA A 207 -4.87 16.42 3.26
N TYR A 208 -4.04 15.37 3.31
CA TYR A 208 -3.27 14.94 4.46
C TYR A 208 -1.80 15.08 4.10
N VAL A 209 -1.04 15.89 4.86
CA VAL A 209 0.35 16.19 4.58
C VAL A 209 1.22 15.56 5.66
N ALA A 210 1.99 14.54 5.29
CA ALA A 210 3.02 13.97 6.15
C ALA A 210 4.38 14.58 5.80
N ILE A 211 5.16 14.95 6.80
CA ILE A 211 6.48 15.54 6.64
C ILE A 211 7.43 14.85 7.61
N VAL A 212 8.61 14.47 7.12
CA VAL A 212 9.67 13.86 7.92
C VAL A 212 11.01 14.49 7.51
N GLY A 213 11.79 14.94 8.48
CA GLY A 213 13.14 15.44 8.21
C GLY A 213 13.53 16.67 9.01
N ASP A 214 14.52 17.39 8.49
CA ASP A 214 15.11 18.56 9.10
C ASP A 214 14.22 19.80 8.95
N ILE A 215 13.13 19.81 9.74
CA ILE A 215 12.09 20.84 9.70
C ILE A 215 11.32 20.85 11.01
N ASP A 216 11.08 22.04 11.58
CA ASP A 216 10.27 22.21 12.77
C ASP A 216 8.76 22.35 12.45
N ARG A 217 7.92 22.30 13.50
CA ARG A 217 6.46 22.42 13.36
C ARG A 217 6.02 23.68 12.62
N ARG A 218 6.62 24.84 12.91
CA ARG A 218 6.25 26.11 12.28
C ARG A 218 6.61 26.13 10.79
N GLN A 219 7.74 25.53 10.44
CA GLN A 219 8.17 25.37 9.05
C GLN A 219 7.28 24.36 8.33
N ALA A 220 6.89 23.26 8.99
CA ALA A 220 5.97 22.26 8.45
C ALA A 220 4.59 22.86 8.09
N GLU A 221 4.04 23.73 8.93
CA GLU A 221 2.80 24.48 8.64
C GLU A 221 2.94 25.36 7.40
N LYS A 222 4.04 26.12 7.31
CA LYS A 222 4.30 26.96 6.12
C LYS A 222 4.51 26.13 4.86
N THR A 223 5.19 24.99 4.99
CA THR A 223 5.42 24.04 3.89
C THR A 223 4.10 23.48 3.37
N ALA A 224 3.23 22.99 4.25
CA ALA A 224 1.92 22.49 3.87
C ALA A 224 1.04 23.57 3.22
N ALA A 225 1.03 24.79 3.78
CA ALA A 225 0.31 25.92 3.20
C ALA A 225 0.81 26.26 1.80
N ALA A 226 2.15 26.31 1.60
CA ALA A 226 2.75 26.69 0.32
C ALA A 226 2.48 25.65 -0.79
N VAL A 227 2.53 24.35 -0.50
CA VAL A 227 2.29 23.31 -1.53
C VAL A 227 0.81 23.20 -1.92
N LEU A 228 -0.12 23.60 -1.04
CA LEU A 228 -1.56 23.52 -1.28
C LEU A 228 -2.17 24.88 -1.64
N GLU A 229 -1.34 25.92 -1.81
CA GLU A 229 -1.80 27.24 -2.25
C GLU A 229 -2.50 27.13 -3.62
N GLY A 230 -3.63 27.85 -3.79
CA GLY A 230 -4.42 27.81 -5.03
C GLY A 230 -5.39 26.63 -5.15
N LEU A 231 -5.26 25.57 -4.37
CA LEU A 231 -6.27 24.52 -4.35
C LEU A 231 -7.59 24.99 -3.70
N PRO A 232 -8.74 24.48 -4.16
CA PRO A 232 -10.03 24.79 -3.55
C PRO A 232 -10.03 24.37 -2.06
N ALA A 233 -10.78 25.13 -1.26
CA ALA A 233 -10.91 24.83 0.17
C ALA A 233 -11.59 23.49 0.41
N GLN A 234 -12.55 23.12 -0.45
CA GLN A 234 -13.33 21.88 -0.32
C GLN A 234 -13.40 21.15 -1.65
N ALA A 235 -13.27 19.82 -1.59
CA ALA A 235 -13.53 18.97 -2.73
C ALA A 235 -15.00 19.06 -3.15
N ALA A 236 -15.25 19.15 -4.45
CA ALA A 236 -16.60 19.27 -4.99
C ALA A 236 -17.43 17.98 -4.79
N ALA A 237 -16.75 16.82 -4.68
CA ALA A 237 -17.39 15.54 -4.44
C ALA A 237 -16.69 14.80 -3.30
N ARG A 238 -17.48 14.25 -2.39
CA ARG A 238 -16.99 13.29 -1.39
C ARG A 238 -17.32 11.89 -1.89
N THR A 239 -16.30 11.09 -2.13
CA THR A 239 -16.49 9.70 -2.56
C THR A 239 -16.87 8.84 -1.37
N GLU A 240 -18.08 8.32 -1.39
CA GLU A 240 -18.49 7.25 -0.48
C GLU A 240 -18.14 5.89 -1.09
N ILE A 241 -17.46 5.05 -0.30
CA ILE A 241 -17.12 3.69 -0.73
C ILE A 241 -18.25 2.77 -0.29
N PRO A 242 -18.99 2.15 -1.23
CA PRO A 242 -20.13 1.29 -0.91
C PRO A 242 -19.70 0.03 -0.14
N GLU A 243 -20.66 -0.72 0.37
CA GLU A 243 -20.40 -2.03 0.97
C GLU A 243 -19.99 -3.04 -0.10
N ILE A 244 -19.13 -3.98 0.28
CA ILE A 244 -18.65 -5.03 -0.62
C ILE A 244 -19.79 -6.03 -0.87
N PRO A 245 -20.09 -6.36 -2.13
CA PRO A 245 -21.10 -7.37 -2.44
C PRO A 245 -20.64 -8.77 -2.01
N ASP A 246 -21.58 -9.61 -1.63
CA ASP A 246 -21.30 -11.02 -1.38
C ASP A 246 -21.14 -11.76 -2.71
N ASN A 247 -19.91 -12.14 -3.01
CA ASN A 247 -19.51 -12.81 -4.25
C ASN A 247 -18.69 -14.09 -3.99
N ALA A 248 -18.96 -14.79 -2.92
CA ALA A 248 -18.16 -15.91 -2.44
C ALA A 248 -18.28 -17.19 -3.31
N GLY A 249 -17.25 -18.04 -3.25
CA GLY A 249 -17.27 -19.43 -3.71
C GLY A 249 -17.29 -19.64 -5.23
N ARG A 250 -16.88 -18.65 -6.02
CA ARG A 250 -16.89 -18.75 -7.49
C ARG A 250 -15.57 -19.30 -8.00
N ARG A 251 -15.64 -20.00 -9.14
CA ARG A 251 -14.46 -20.47 -9.87
C ARG A 251 -14.51 -19.99 -11.32
N GLN A 252 -13.34 -19.60 -11.84
CA GLN A 252 -13.15 -19.25 -13.24
C GLN A 252 -11.86 -19.88 -13.76
N ASP A 253 -11.98 -20.70 -14.81
CA ASP A 253 -10.85 -21.25 -15.54
C ASP A 253 -10.70 -20.48 -16.85
N ILE A 254 -9.49 -19.94 -17.09
CA ILE A 254 -9.19 -19.12 -18.27
C ILE A 254 -8.15 -19.88 -19.13
N PRO A 255 -8.50 -20.30 -20.34
CA PRO A 255 -7.55 -20.90 -21.27
C PRO A 255 -6.42 -19.90 -21.57
N PHE A 256 -5.19 -20.40 -21.64
CA PHE A 256 -4.03 -19.59 -21.99
C PHE A 256 -3.01 -20.44 -22.75
N ASP A 257 -2.73 -20.06 -24.00
CA ASP A 257 -1.80 -20.76 -24.86
C ASP A 257 -0.39 -20.16 -24.76
N GLY A 258 0.62 -20.94 -25.16
CA GLY A 258 1.99 -20.47 -25.30
C GLY A 258 2.87 -20.44 -24.06
N LYS A 259 2.37 -20.89 -22.88
CA LYS A 259 3.19 -21.12 -21.68
C LYS A 259 2.94 -22.50 -21.08
N GLU A 260 3.98 -23.14 -20.56
CA GLU A 260 3.95 -24.43 -19.86
C GLU A 260 3.35 -24.34 -18.45
N GLN A 261 3.19 -23.12 -17.93
CA GLN A 261 2.75 -22.86 -16.57
C GLN A 261 1.32 -22.36 -16.52
N ALA A 262 0.60 -22.79 -15.49
CA ALA A 262 -0.65 -22.22 -15.05
C ALA A 262 -0.43 -21.29 -13.85
N SER A 263 -1.18 -20.20 -13.78
CA SER A 263 -1.23 -19.31 -12.64
C SER A 263 -2.55 -19.48 -11.89
N VAL A 264 -2.47 -19.61 -10.57
CA VAL A 264 -3.62 -19.80 -9.69
C VAL A 264 -3.67 -18.66 -8.69
N VAL A 265 -4.82 -18.02 -8.57
CA VAL A 265 -5.11 -17.07 -7.50
C VAL A 265 -6.43 -17.45 -6.86
N MET A 266 -6.43 -17.54 -5.54
CA MET A 266 -7.62 -17.74 -4.74
C MET A 266 -7.73 -16.69 -3.66
N GLY A 267 -8.92 -16.17 -3.37
CA GLY A 267 -9.08 -15.10 -2.39
C GLY A 267 -10.50 -14.59 -2.22
N LEU A 268 -10.68 -13.73 -1.24
CA LEU A 268 -11.95 -13.07 -0.94
C LEU A 268 -11.72 -11.73 -0.22
N PRO A 269 -12.71 -10.82 -0.18
CA PRO A 269 -12.68 -9.62 0.65
C PRO A 269 -12.77 -10.00 2.14
N LEU A 270 -11.74 -9.68 2.95
CA LEU A 270 -11.65 -10.16 4.33
C LEU A 270 -11.49 -9.08 5.39
N ILE A 271 -10.54 -8.15 5.19
CA ILE A 271 -10.01 -7.33 6.26
C ILE A 271 -10.20 -5.83 6.01
N VAL A 272 -10.67 -5.10 7.03
CA VAL A 272 -10.71 -3.64 7.02
C VAL A 272 -9.46 -3.06 7.71
N ARG A 273 -9.17 -1.76 7.47
CA ARG A 273 -7.93 -1.12 7.96
C ARG A 273 -7.79 -1.11 9.47
N GLN A 274 -8.86 -0.85 10.20
CA GLN A 274 -8.87 -0.85 11.67
C GLN A 274 -9.57 -2.10 12.25
N ASP A 275 -9.36 -3.25 11.59
CA ASP A 275 -9.94 -4.51 12.02
C ASP A 275 -9.46 -4.88 13.44
N PRO A 276 -10.36 -5.21 14.37
CA PRO A 276 -9.96 -5.62 15.72
C PRO A 276 -9.10 -6.88 15.72
N ASP A 277 -9.27 -7.75 14.72
CA ASP A 277 -8.54 -9.02 14.58
C ASP A 277 -7.21 -8.87 13.82
N ARG A 278 -6.83 -7.66 13.42
CA ARG A 278 -5.72 -7.42 12.49
C ARG A 278 -4.38 -8.06 12.88
N TYR A 279 -4.07 -8.11 14.18
CA TYR A 279 -2.81 -8.69 14.66
C TYR A 279 -2.81 -10.21 14.56
N ALA A 280 -3.89 -10.87 14.97
CA ALA A 280 -4.04 -12.32 14.83
C ALA A 280 -4.11 -12.74 13.35
N LEU A 281 -4.76 -11.94 12.50
CA LEU A 281 -4.78 -12.15 11.04
C LEU A 281 -3.39 -11.96 10.44
N ALA A 282 -2.63 -10.94 10.85
CA ALA A 282 -1.29 -10.68 10.35
C ALA A 282 -0.30 -11.80 10.73
N VAL A 283 -0.29 -12.21 12.00
CA VAL A 283 0.56 -13.31 12.48
C VAL A 283 0.18 -14.63 11.79
N GLY A 284 -1.13 -14.92 11.69
CA GLY A 284 -1.59 -16.12 11.00
C GLY A 284 -1.24 -16.11 9.50
N ASN A 285 -1.38 -14.97 8.82
CA ASN A 285 -0.98 -14.85 7.42
C ASN A 285 0.54 -15.05 7.24
N TYR A 286 1.35 -14.53 8.16
CA TYR A 286 2.80 -14.75 8.14
C TYR A 286 3.12 -16.24 8.15
N ILE A 287 2.50 -17.01 9.06
CA ILE A 287 2.70 -18.45 9.20
C ILE A 287 2.16 -19.22 7.98
N LEU A 288 1.00 -18.82 7.47
CA LEU A 288 0.35 -19.50 6.35
C LEU A 288 1.16 -19.38 5.05
N GLY A 289 1.50 -18.15 4.62
CA GLY A 289 2.14 -17.90 3.33
C GLY A 289 2.88 -16.57 3.21
N GLY A 290 2.78 -15.67 4.21
CA GLY A 290 3.42 -14.36 4.19
C GLY A 290 4.89 -14.38 4.65
N GLY A 291 5.32 -15.41 5.38
CA GLY A 291 6.66 -15.55 5.94
C GLY A 291 7.70 -16.15 4.97
N GLY A 292 7.43 -16.15 3.66
CA GLY A 292 8.36 -16.65 2.66
C GLY A 292 8.61 -18.16 2.78
N PHE A 293 9.89 -18.57 2.75
CA PHE A 293 10.27 -19.99 2.73
C PHE A 293 9.86 -20.78 3.99
N ASP A 294 9.70 -20.12 5.11
CA ASP A 294 9.32 -20.76 6.37
C ASP A 294 7.81 -20.98 6.50
N SER A 295 7.00 -20.46 5.59
CA SER A 295 5.55 -20.59 5.64
C SER A 295 5.05 -22.00 5.31
N ARG A 296 3.87 -22.35 5.85
CA ARG A 296 3.24 -23.66 5.61
C ARG A 296 2.99 -23.95 4.13
N LEU A 297 2.53 -22.96 3.38
CA LEU A 297 2.29 -23.10 1.95
C LEU A 297 3.58 -23.42 1.19
N MET A 298 4.68 -22.71 1.48
CA MET A 298 5.97 -22.98 0.85
C MET A 298 6.49 -24.37 1.19
N LYS A 299 6.52 -24.74 2.46
CA LYS A 299 6.96 -26.08 2.90
C LYS A 299 6.16 -27.19 2.22
N LYS A 300 4.82 -27.05 2.18
CA LYS A 300 3.98 -28.11 1.63
C LYS A 300 3.99 -28.20 0.11
N LEU A 301 3.81 -27.07 -0.59
CA LEU A 301 3.65 -27.09 -2.04
C LEU A 301 4.98 -27.15 -2.77
N ARG A 302 6.01 -26.48 -2.24
CA ARG A 302 7.34 -26.43 -2.88
C ARG A 302 8.26 -27.53 -2.37
N ASP A 303 8.54 -27.56 -1.06
CA ASP A 303 9.62 -28.39 -0.52
C ASP A 303 9.22 -29.87 -0.44
N GLU A 304 7.97 -30.18 0.00
CA GLU A 304 7.52 -31.56 0.12
C GLU A 304 6.98 -32.13 -1.21
N LYS A 305 6.18 -31.34 -1.94
CA LYS A 305 5.48 -31.85 -3.13
C LYS A 305 6.11 -31.43 -4.46
N GLY A 306 7.00 -30.42 -4.49
CA GLY A 306 7.62 -29.92 -5.72
C GLY A 306 6.65 -29.39 -6.77
N LEU A 307 5.44 -28.97 -6.34
CA LEU A 307 4.37 -28.54 -7.24
C LEU A 307 4.55 -27.10 -7.73
N VAL A 308 5.19 -26.22 -6.94
CA VAL A 308 5.36 -24.81 -7.25
C VAL A 308 6.79 -24.36 -7.08
N TYR A 309 7.19 -23.30 -7.78
CA TYR A 309 8.45 -22.61 -7.49
C TYR A 309 8.30 -21.67 -6.28
N GLY A 310 7.16 -21.05 -6.14
CA GLY A 310 6.81 -20.18 -5.03
C GLY A 310 5.30 -20.06 -4.86
N VAL A 311 4.89 -19.87 -3.62
CA VAL A 311 3.51 -19.61 -3.22
C VAL A 311 3.52 -18.61 -2.08
N SER A 312 2.56 -17.70 -2.08
CA SER A 312 2.42 -16.72 -1.01
C SER A 312 0.96 -16.45 -0.66
N SER A 313 0.72 -16.01 0.57
CA SER A 313 -0.54 -15.41 0.97
C SER A 313 -0.35 -13.94 1.38
N SER A 314 -1.38 -13.14 1.17
CA SER A 314 -1.35 -11.71 1.49
C SER A 314 -2.68 -11.21 2.06
N LEU A 315 -2.58 -10.17 2.91
CA LEU A 315 -3.69 -9.40 3.43
C LEU A 315 -3.48 -7.93 3.05
N SER A 316 -4.49 -7.30 2.48
CA SER A 316 -4.43 -5.89 2.08
C SER A 316 -5.59 -5.11 2.70
N PRO A 317 -5.44 -4.59 3.94
CA PRO A 317 -6.51 -3.86 4.62
C PRO A 317 -6.89 -2.57 3.90
N MET A 318 -8.19 -2.35 3.70
CA MET A 318 -8.74 -1.17 3.06
C MET A 318 -9.85 -0.55 3.92
N THR A 319 -10.45 0.56 3.50
CA THR A 319 -11.58 1.20 4.22
C THR A 319 -12.78 0.26 4.32
N ARG A 320 -13.15 -0.41 3.22
CA ARG A 320 -14.02 -1.58 3.21
C ARG A 320 -13.17 -2.84 3.18
N LYS A 321 -13.77 -4.04 3.22
CA LYS A 321 -13.01 -5.29 3.22
C LYS A 321 -12.06 -5.37 2.02
N GLY A 322 -10.76 -5.23 2.27
CA GLY A 322 -9.71 -5.49 1.31
C GLY A 322 -9.42 -6.99 1.20
N PRO A 323 -8.66 -7.44 0.18
CA PRO A 323 -8.52 -8.84 -0.14
C PRO A 323 -7.57 -9.58 0.81
N PHE A 324 -7.93 -10.82 1.12
CA PHE A 324 -7.02 -11.91 1.40
C PHE A 324 -6.83 -12.71 0.11
N SER A 325 -5.61 -13.11 -0.21
CA SER A 325 -5.33 -13.93 -1.38
C SER A 325 -4.19 -14.92 -1.14
N ILE A 326 -4.25 -16.06 -1.85
CA ILE A 326 -3.15 -17.02 -2.04
C ILE A 326 -2.88 -17.08 -3.54
N ALA A 327 -1.61 -16.94 -3.93
CA ALA A 327 -1.19 -16.91 -5.33
C ALA A 327 0.04 -17.79 -5.56
N PHE A 328 0.06 -18.53 -6.68
CA PHE A 328 1.18 -19.35 -7.12
C PHE A 328 1.13 -19.65 -8.61
N SER A 329 2.29 -20.05 -9.14
CA SER A 329 2.40 -20.63 -10.49
C SER A 329 2.92 -22.06 -10.41
N THR A 330 2.40 -22.92 -11.28
CA THR A 330 2.70 -24.36 -11.33
C THR A 330 2.70 -24.87 -12.78
N LYS A 331 3.13 -26.09 -13.02
CA LYS A 331 2.94 -26.75 -14.33
C LYS A 331 1.45 -26.92 -14.62
N LYS A 332 1.03 -26.80 -15.88
CA LYS A 332 -0.37 -26.94 -16.29
C LYS A 332 -1.02 -28.24 -15.76
N ASP A 333 -0.33 -29.35 -15.91
CA ASP A 333 -0.83 -30.67 -15.50
C ASP A 333 -0.89 -30.82 -13.97
N SER A 334 -0.16 -29.99 -13.22
CA SER A 334 -0.15 -29.99 -11.75
C SER A 334 -1.09 -28.95 -11.12
N ALA A 335 -1.82 -28.18 -11.92
CA ALA A 335 -2.62 -27.05 -11.42
C ALA A 335 -3.70 -27.48 -10.41
N GLU A 336 -4.40 -28.57 -10.67
CA GLU A 336 -5.44 -29.09 -9.75
C GLU A 336 -4.82 -29.67 -8.48
N ASP A 337 -3.72 -30.39 -8.60
CA ASP A 337 -3.01 -30.98 -7.44
C ASP A 337 -2.45 -29.87 -6.53
N ALA A 338 -1.88 -28.81 -7.13
CA ALA A 338 -1.37 -27.66 -6.40
C ALA A 338 -2.51 -26.87 -5.73
N LEU A 339 -3.63 -26.68 -6.43
CA LEU A 339 -4.83 -26.03 -5.87
C LEU A 339 -5.41 -26.84 -4.71
N ALA A 340 -5.53 -28.16 -4.87
CA ALA A 340 -6.02 -29.07 -3.83
C ALA A 340 -5.08 -29.03 -2.61
N ALA A 341 -3.75 -29.08 -2.82
CA ALA A 341 -2.76 -28.98 -1.76
C ALA A 341 -2.86 -27.63 -1.02
N ALA A 342 -3.00 -26.50 -1.73
CA ALA A 342 -3.17 -25.18 -1.12
C ALA A 342 -4.43 -25.08 -0.26
N ARG A 343 -5.54 -25.63 -0.75
CA ARG A 343 -6.79 -25.73 0.02
C ARG A 343 -6.67 -26.59 1.27
N THR A 344 -5.96 -27.72 1.18
CA THR A 344 -5.71 -28.60 2.33
C THR A 344 -4.87 -27.85 3.39
N VAL A 345 -3.75 -27.21 2.99
CA VAL A 345 -2.94 -26.43 3.92
C VAL A 345 -3.74 -25.33 4.62
N LEU A 346 -4.59 -24.63 3.88
CA LEU A 346 -5.46 -23.59 4.45
C LEU A 346 -6.49 -24.18 5.41
N ALA A 347 -7.15 -25.29 5.03
CA ALA A 347 -8.14 -25.95 5.88
C ALA A 347 -7.52 -26.48 7.18
N ASP A 348 -6.35 -27.13 7.09
CA ASP A 348 -5.61 -27.61 8.25
C ASP A 348 -5.17 -26.45 9.16
N PHE A 349 -4.69 -25.34 8.56
CA PHE A 349 -4.31 -24.15 9.31
C PHE A 349 -5.51 -23.56 10.09
N ILE A 350 -6.67 -23.50 9.46
CA ILE A 350 -7.91 -22.99 10.10
C ILE A 350 -8.41 -23.92 11.20
N ALA A 351 -8.30 -25.24 10.99
CA ALA A 351 -8.78 -26.22 11.96
C ALA A 351 -7.88 -26.33 13.19
N GLU A 352 -6.57 -26.40 12.96
CA GLU A 352 -5.57 -26.70 14.00
C GLU A 352 -4.97 -25.45 14.63
N GLY A 353 -4.87 -24.33 13.88
CA GLY A 353 -4.12 -23.14 14.24
C GLY A 353 -2.60 -23.33 14.08
N PRO A 354 -1.80 -22.36 14.51
CA PRO A 354 -0.34 -22.48 14.53
C PRO A 354 0.14 -23.33 15.70
N THR A 355 1.29 -23.97 15.53
CA THR A 355 2.07 -24.51 16.64
C THR A 355 2.77 -23.38 17.39
N GLU A 356 3.16 -23.63 18.65
CA GLU A 356 3.90 -22.65 19.45
C GLU A 356 5.25 -22.27 18.80
N ALA A 357 5.90 -23.21 18.13
CA ALA A 357 7.14 -22.94 17.40
C ALA A 357 6.94 -22.00 16.21
N GLU A 358 5.91 -22.22 15.39
CA GLU A 358 5.54 -21.33 14.28
C GLU A 358 5.13 -19.95 14.77
N LEU A 359 4.34 -19.90 15.86
CA LEU A 359 3.92 -18.65 16.48
C LEU A 359 5.13 -17.84 16.96
N LYS A 360 6.05 -18.49 17.68
CA LYS A 360 7.27 -17.85 18.15
C LYS A 360 8.11 -17.33 17.00
N GLN A 361 8.37 -18.15 15.99
CA GLN A 361 9.14 -17.76 14.82
C GLN A 361 8.52 -16.57 14.09
N ALA A 362 7.18 -16.57 13.88
CA ALA A 362 6.47 -15.48 13.23
C ALA A 362 6.60 -14.16 14.01
N LYS A 363 6.41 -14.20 15.33
CA LYS A 363 6.57 -13.04 16.21
C LYS A 363 7.99 -12.51 16.18
N ASP A 364 8.98 -13.37 16.35
CA ASP A 364 10.40 -12.98 16.34
C ASP A 364 10.77 -12.27 15.03
N ASN A 365 10.29 -12.76 13.89
CA ASN A 365 10.53 -12.15 12.58
C ASN A 365 9.81 -10.82 12.39
N ILE A 366 8.51 -10.75 12.74
CA ILE A 366 7.71 -9.53 12.61
C ILE A 366 8.27 -8.43 13.52
N VAL A 367 8.54 -8.73 14.78
CA VAL A 367 9.09 -7.79 15.76
C VAL A 367 10.53 -7.40 15.42
N GLY A 368 11.38 -8.40 15.08
CA GLY A 368 12.79 -8.16 14.74
C GLY A 368 12.99 -7.31 13.49
N SER A 369 12.08 -7.42 12.50
CA SER A 369 12.13 -6.60 11.29
C SER A 369 11.45 -5.23 11.43
N PHE A 370 10.72 -4.99 12.52
CA PHE A 370 9.90 -3.80 12.69
C PHE A 370 10.71 -2.50 12.66
N SER A 371 11.90 -2.48 13.25
CA SER A 371 12.78 -1.30 13.26
C SER A 371 13.18 -0.85 11.85
N MET A 372 13.30 -1.77 10.89
CA MET A 372 13.61 -1.46 9.49
C MET A 372 12.46 -0.72 8.77
N THR A 373 11.29 -0.64 9.38
CA THR A 373 10.15 0.11 8.87
C THR A 373 10.39 1.62 8.92
N PHE A 374 11.28 2.08 9.82
CA PHE A 374 11.59 3.49 10.06
C PHE A 374 13.04 3.88 9.73
N ASP A 375 13.79 3.02 9.04
CA ASP A 375 15.24 3.19 8.81
C ASP A 375 15.60 4.37 7.88
N THR A 376 14.63 4.83 7.07
CA THR A 376 14.81 5.99 6.17
C THR A 376 13.67 6.99 6.32
N ASN A 377 13.95 8.28 6.02
CA ASN A 377 12.91 9.31 5.99
C ASN A 377 11.80 8.98 4.99
N ALA A 378 12.14 8.36 3.85
CA ALA A 378 11.15 7.96 2.84
C ALA A 378 10.18 6.89 3.35
N LYS A 379 10.64 5.90 4.11
CA LYS A 379 9.76 4.92 4.76
C LYS A 379 8.96 5.56 5.89
N THR A 380 9.61 6.36 6.72
CA THR A 380 8.94 7.03 7.85
C THR A 380 7.84 7.98 7.37
N VAL A 381 8.04 8.73 6.25
CA VAL A 381 6.99 9.63 5.74
C VAL A 381 5.78 8.88 5.21
N ALA A 382 5.97 7.69 4.62
CA ALA A 382 4.85 6.85 4.19
C ALA A 382 4.03 6.35 5.39
N ILE A 383 4.70 6.02 6.50
CA ILE A 383 4.04 5.65 7.77
C ILE A 383 3.32 6.85 8.37
N ALA A 384 3.96 8.02 8.44
CA ALA A 384 3.34 9.25 8.93
C ALA A 384 2.10 9.62 8.10
N ALA A 385 2.14 9.43 6.79
CA ALA A 385 1.00 9.60 5.90
C ALA A 385 -0.13 8.59 6.22
N ASN A 386 0.22 7.34 6.51
CA ASN A 386 -0.77 6.33 6.92
C ASN A 386 -1.43 6.69 8.26
N VAL A 387 -0.64 7.16 9.24
CA VAL A 387 -1.15 7.63 10.54
C VAL A 387 -2.12 8.80 10.35
N GLY A 388 -1.73 9.79 9.56
CA GLY A 388 -2.55 10.99 9.31
C GLY A 388 -3.81 10.70 8.52
N ALA A 389 -3.69 10.07 7.35
CA ALA A 389 -4.82 9.86 6.43
C ALA A 389 -5.86 8.85 6.96
N ASN A 390 -5.49 7.97 7.87
CA ASN A 390 -6.37 6.95 8.44
C ASN A 390 -6.76 7.20 9.90
N ASP A 391 -6.42 8.38 10.44
CA ASP A 391 -6.71 8.78 11.83
C ASP A 391 -6.28 7.75 12.87
N LEU A 392 -5.11 7.09 12.63
CA LEU A 392 -4.57 6.13 13.59
C LEU A 392 -4.11 6.84 14.86
N PRO A 393 -4.17 6.20 16.02
CA PRO A 393 -3.54 6.72 17.24
C PRO A 393 -2.06 7.07 16.98
N LEU A 394 -1.55 8.11 17.63
CA LEU A 394 -0.14 8.51 17.43
C LEU A 394 0.84 7.46 17.95
N ASP A 395 0.44 6.71 18.98
CA ASP A 395 1.18 5.58 19.57
C ASP A 395 0.90 4.22 18.88
N TYR A 396 0.20 4.24 17.72
CA TYR A 396 -0.17 3.00 17.00
C TYR A 396 1.06 2.12 16.71
N TYR A 397 2.15 2.72 16.28
CA TYR A 397 3.38 1.98 15.98
C TYR A 397 4.22 1.71 17.22
N ASP A 398 4.12 2.52 18.27
CA ASP A 398 4.82 2.28 19.54
C ASP A 398 4.27 1.04 20.25
N THR A 399 2.96 0.79 20.11
CA THR A 399 2.28 -0.36 20.70
C THR A 399 2.20 -1.58 19.78
N TYR A 400 2.60 -1.43 18.51
CA TYR A 400 2.43 -2.47 17.47
C TYR A 400 3.14 -3.79 17.84
N THR A 401 4.41 -3.71 18.23
CA THR A 401 5.21 -4.90 18.58
C THR A 401 4.64 -5.60 19.82
N ALA A 402 4.23 -4.85 20.84
CA ALA A 402 3.59 -5.40 22.03
C ALA A 402 2.27 -6.14 21.67
N HIS A 403 1.49 -5.60 20.74
CA HIS A 403 0.27 -6.27 20.28
C HIS A 403 0.59 -7.56 19.51
N ILE A 404 1.63 -7.58 18.68
CA ILE A 404 2.10 -8.81 18.00
C ILE A 404 2.58 -9.83 19.03
N GLU A 405 3.37 -9.42 20.02
CA GLU A 405 3.87 -10.29 21.10
C GLU A 405 2.74 -10.88 21.95
N ALA A 406 1.67 -10.15 22.15
CA ALA A 406 0.51 -10.59 22.91
C ALA A 406 -0.38 -11.62 22.17
N VAL A 407 -0.25 -11.78 20.84
CA VAL A 407 -1.06 -12.75 20.08
C VAL A 407 -0.78 -14.18 20.56
N THR A 408 -1.82 -14.98 20.80
CA THR A 408 -1.71 -16.39 21.17
C THR A 408 -2.09 -17.32 20.01
N ALA A 409 -1.64 -18.58 20.07
CA ALA A 409 -2.01 -19.61 19.06
C ALA A 409 -3.55 -19.80 19.03
N GLU A 410 -4.20 -19.79 20.19
CA GLU A 410 -5.65 -19.91 20.29
C GLU A 410 -6.37 -18.73 19.64
N GLN A 411 -5.89 -17.49 19.83
CA GLN A 411 -6.46 -16.31 19.15
C GLN A 411 -6.31 -16.40 17.65
N VAL A 412 -5.16 -16.84 17.14
CA VAL A 412 -4.98 -17.05 15.68
C VAL A 412 -5.97 -18.09 15.18
N ARG A 413 -6.05 -19.26 15.83
CA ARG A 413 -6.97 -20.32 15.44
C ARG A 413 -8.43 -19.86 15.44
N GLU A 414 -8.88 -19.22 16.53
CA GLU A 414 -10.26 -18.76 16.68
C GLU A 414 -10.62 -17.70 15.64
N VAL A 415 -9.74 -16.69 15.44
CA VAL A 415 -9.96 -15.62 14.47
C VAL A 415 -10.02 -16.16 13.04
N TRP A 416 -9.07 -16.99 12.64
CA TRP A 416 -9.06 -17.55 11.28
C TRP A 416 -10.26 -18.45 11.02
N ARG A 417 -10.67 -19.27 11.99
CA ARG A 417 -11.87 -20.13 11.88
C ARG A 417 -13.16 -19.33 11.77
N ARG A 418 -13.28 -18.22 12.50
CA ARG A 418 -14.46 -17.37 12.47
C ARG A 418 -14.54 -16.49 11.23
N ARG A 419 -13.39 -16.07 10.68
CA ARG A 419 -13.31 -15.06 9.62
C ARG A 419 -13.22 -15.66 8.22
N LEU A 420 -12.75 -16.88 8.06
CA LEU A 420 -12.46 -17.45 6.75
C LEU A 420 -12.98 -18.88 6.62
N ASN A 421 -13.89 -19.07 5.65
CA ASN A 421 -14.32 -20.37 5.19
C ASN A 421 -13.61 -20.70 3.87
N PRO A 422 -12.79 -21.78 3.80
CA PRO A 422 -12.07 -22.16 2.58
C PRO A 422 -12.96 -22.38 1.35
N GLN A 423 -14.24 -22.71 1.55
CA GLN A 423 -15.20 -22.91 0.45
C GLN A 423 -15.70 -21.61 -0.17
N GLU A 424 -15.58 -20.49 0.55
CA GLU A 424 -16.00 -19.17 0.09
C GLU A 424 -14.94 -18.46 -0.75
N LEU A 425 -13.73 -19.00 -0.84
CA LEU A 425 -12.68 -18.41 -1.69
C LEU A 425 -13.07 -18.46 -3.16
N ASN A 426 -13.05 -17.32 -3.81
CA ASN A 426 -13.06 -17.24 -5.26
C ASN A 426 -11.75 -17.79 -5.81
N VAL A 427 -11.80 -18.58 -6.86
CA VAL A 427 -10.62 -19.25 -7.45
C VAL A 427 -10.53 -18.94 -8.93
N VAL A 428 -9.35 -18.53 -9.38
CA VAL A 428 -9.05 -18.37 -10.80
C VAL A 428 -7.84 -19.22 -11.16
N VAL A 429 -7.96 -19.99 -12.23
CA VAL A 429 -6.88 -20.77 -12.83
C VAL A 429 -6.69 -20.32 -14.28
N VAL A 430 -5.53 -19.77 -14.60
CA VAL A 430 -5.16 -19.35 -15.96
C VAL A 430 -4.11 -20.29 -16.50
N GLY A 431 -4.33 -20.80 -17.71
CA GLY A 431 -3.40 -21.69 -18.37
C GLY A 431 -3.77 -23.18 -18.30
N LYS A 432 -4.94 -23.53 -17.74
CA LYS A 432 -5.48 -24.87 -17.86
C LYS A 432 -5.82 -25.11 -19.33
N GLY A 433 -5.16 -26.09 -19.96
CA GLY A 433 -5.41 -26.41 -21.36
C GLY A 433 -6.89 -26.67 -21.62
N GLY A 434 -7.44 -26.04 -22.65
CA GLY A 434 -8.70 -26.45 -23.22
C GLY A 434 -8.54 -27.90 -23.73
N ARG A 435 -9.45 -28.79 -23.31
CA ARG A 435 -9.59 -30.10 -23.95
C ARG A 435 -10.21 -29.93 -25.31
#